data_e7a6827eb36beb69c4787c172d303375
#
_entry.id   e7a6827eb36beb69c4787c172d303375
#
_cell.length_a   1.000
_cell.length_b   1.000
_cell.length_c   1.000
_cell.angle_alpha   90.00
_cell.angle_beta   90.00
_cell.angle_gamma   90.00
#
_symmetry.space_group_name_H-M   'P 1'
#
loop_
_entity.id
_entity.type
_entity.pdbx_description
1 polymer ?
#
loop_
_entity_poly.entity_id
_entity_poly.type
_entity_poly.pdbx_seq_one_letter_code
_entity_poly.pdbx_strand_id
1 'polypeptide(L)'
;MADLRTNLAGIKSPNPFWLASAPPTNSGYQIMKAFDAGWGGAVWKTLGVPVVNVSSRYGALNYRDNRMVGFNNIELITDRPLADNL
;
A
#
# COMPACT_ATOMS: atom_id res chain seq x y z
N MET A 1 -15.41 -21.43 -12.78
CA MET A 1 -14.63 -20.30 -12.24
C MET A 1 -14.16 -20.61 -10.84
N ALA A 2 -12.93 -20.35 -10.54
CA ALA A 2 -12.40 -20.61 -9.20
C ALA A 2 -13.04 -19.69 -8.16
N ASP A 3 -13.28 -20.23 -6.98
CA ASP A 3 -13.78 -19.45 -5.84
C ASP A 3 -12.59 -19.00 -5.01
N LEU A 4 -12.31 -17.70 -5.01
CA LEU A 4 -11.18 -17.12 -4.31
C LEU A 4 -11.55 -16.49 -2.97
N ARG A 5 -12.81 -16.64 -2.53
CA ARG A 5 -13.23 -16.08 -1.25
C ARG A 5 -12.40 -16.64 -0.10
N THR A 6 -12.05 -15.77 0.82
CA THR A 6 -11.23 -16.13 1.97
C THR A 6 -11.77 -15.52 3.25
N ASN A 7 -11.24 -15.99 4.38
CA ASN A 7 -11.54 -15.44 5.71
C ASN A 7 -10.20 -15.22 6.42
N LEU A 8 -9.86 -13.96 6.71
CA LEU A 8 -8.66 -13.60 7.44
C LEU A 8 -9.05 -12.98 8.78
N ALA A 9 -8.72 -13.66 9.88
CA ALA A 9 -9.01 -13.19 11.24
C ALA A 9 -10.47 -12.78 11.44
N GLY A 10 -11.41 -13.54 10.84
CA GLY A 10 -12.84 -13.26 10.92
C GLY A 10 -13.35 -12.29 9.86
N ILE A 11 -12.47 -11.70 9.05
CA ILE A 11 -12.85 -10.80 7.96
C ILE A 11 -13.07 -11.60 6.69
N LYS A 12 -14.29 -11.60 6.18
CA LYS A 12 -14.62 -12.26 4.92
C LYS A 12 -14.25 -11.38 3.75
N SER A 13 -13.52 -11.94 2.78
CA SER A 13 -13.03 -11.21 1.63
C SER A 13 -13.34 -11.96 0.35
N PRO A 14 -13.69 -11.26 -0.75
CA PRO A 14 -14.00 -11.93 -2.02
C PRO A 14 -12.78 -12.61 -2.65
N ASN A 15 -11.57 -12.21 -2.27
CA ASN A 15 -10.34 -12.82 -2.74
C ASN A 15 -9.21 -12.52 -1.74
N PRO A 16 -8.06 -13.22 -1.82
CA PRO A 16 -6.96 -13.05 -0.87
C PRO A 16 -6.02 -11.88 -1.21
N PHE A 17 -6.29 -11.09 -2.24
CA PHE A 17 -5.41 -10.03 -2.66
C PHE A 17 -5.76 -8.74 -1.94
N TRP A 18 -4.87 -8.29 -1.07
CA TRP A 18 -5.05 -7.11 -0.23
C TRP A 18 -3.91 -6.13 -0.46
N LEU A 19 -4.25 -4.83 -0.46
CA LEU A 19 -3.24 -3.78 -0.48
C LEU A 19 -2.58 -3.66 0.88
N ALA A 20 -1.26 -3.64 0.90
CA ALA A 20 -0.50 -3.45 2.12
C ALA A 20 -0.52 -1.98 2.56
N SER A 21 -0.08 -1.73 3.79
CA SER A 21 0.09 -0.37 4.33
C SER A 21 1.19 0.36 3.56
N ALA A 22 0.79 1.21 2.62
CA ALA A 22 1.67 1.90 1.68
C ALA A 22 0.95 3.15 1.15
N PRO A 23 1.61 4.04 0.38
CA PRO A 23 0.95 5.24 -0.13
C PRO A 23 -0.41 5.01 -0.80
N PRO A 24 -0.64 3.92 -1.57
CA PRO A 24 -1.97 3.69 -2.16
C PRO A 24 -3.10 3.52 -1.15
N THR A 25 -2.81 3.27 0.12
CA THR A 25 -3.85 3.10 1.16
C THR A 25 -3.86 4.25 2.16
N ASN A 26 -3.37 5.44 1.81
CA ASN A 26 -3.30 6.54 2.74
C ASN A 26 -4.56 7.43 2.75
N SER A 27 -5.58 7.10 1.97
CA SER A 27 -6.86 7.80 1.99
C SER A 27 -8.00 6.86 1.63
N GLY A 28 -9.21 7.17 2.12
CA GLY A 28 -10.41 6.39 1.80
C GLY A 28 -10.72 6.42 0.31
N TYR A 29 -10.49 7.54 -0.35
CA TYR A 29 -10.73 7.67 -1.79
C TYR A 29 -9.88 6.69 -2.60
N GLN A 30 -8.59 6.58 -2.27
CA GLN A 30 -7.69 5.64 -2.94
C GLN A 30 -8.09 4.19 -2.69
N ILE A 31 -8.49 3.87 -1.46
CA ILE A 31 -8.93 2.52 -1.10
C ILE A 31 -10.22 2.16 -1.86
N MET A 32 -11.16 3.09 -1.97
CA MET A 32 -12.39 2.86 -2.74
C MET A 32 -12.08 2.56 -4.20
N LYS A 33 -11.13 3.27 -4.80
CA LYS A 33 -10.70 2.99 -6.17
C LYS A 33 -10.09 1.59 -6.31
N ALA A 34 -9.34 1.16 -5.31
CA ALA A 34 -8.79 -0.19 -5.31
C ALA A 34 -9.89 -1.25 -5.28
N PHE A 35 -10.92 -1.06 -4.45
CA PHE A 35 -12.05 -1.98 -4.42
C PHE A 35 -12.79 -2.02 -5.74
N ASP A 36 -12.98 -0.87 -6.39
CA ASP A 36 -13.58 -0.83 -7.73
C ASP A 36 -12.75 -1.59 -8.77
N ALA A 37 -11.44 -1.66 -8.58
CA ALA A 37 -10.55 -2.41 -9.46
C ALA A 37 -10.50 -3.91 -9.13
N GLY A 38 -11.12 -4.35 -8.03
CA GLY A 38 -11.23 -5.77 -7.70
C GLY A 38 -10.40 -6.25 -6.52
N TRP A 39 -9.70 -5.36 -5.81
CA TRP A 39 -8.94 -5.76 -4.62
C TRP A 39 -9.87 -6.27 -3.53
N GLY A 40 -9.44 -7.33 -2.83
CA GLY A 40 -10.25 -7.97 -1.80
C GLY A 40 -10.24 -7.26 -0.46
N GLY A 41 -9.23 -6.48 -0.17
CA GLY A 41 -9.11 -5.74 1.07
C GLY A 41 -7.95 -4.78 1.05
N ALA A 42 -7.75 -4.06 2.14
CA ALA A 42 -6.67 -3.09 2.25
C ALA A 42 -6.28 -2.90 3.71
N VAL A 43 -5.00 -2.61 3.93
CA VAL A 43 -4.48 -2.18 5.23
C VAL A 43 -4.17 -0.69 5.11
N TRP A 44 -4.79 0.13 5.96
CA TRP A 44 -4.60 1.57 5.94
C TRP A 44 -3.13 1.92 6.15
N LYS A 45 -2.64 2.96 5.47
CA LYS A 45 -1.28 3.47 5.67
C LYS A 45 -1.05 3.75 7.16
N THR A 46 0.11 3.39 7.66
CA THR A 46 0.46 3.56 9.07
C THR A 46 0.17 4.97 9.55
N LEU A 47 -0.48 5.07 10.71
CA LEU A 47 -0.77 6.35 11.38
C LEU A 47 0.39 6.73 12.27
N GLY A 48 0.64 8.03 12.40
CA GLY A 48 1.72 8.48 13.28
C GLY A 48 1.87 9.99 13.32
N VAL A 49 2.63 10.44 14.30
CA VAL A 49 3.04 11.83 14.47
C VAL A 49 4.49 11.84 14.96
N PRO A 50 5.32 12.84 14.62
CA PRO A 50 5.03 13.94 13.69
C PRO A 50 5.08 13.50 12.24
N VAL A 51 4.53 14.34 11.37
CA VAL A 51 4.62 14.14 9.92
C VAL A 51 5.85 14.90 9.41
N VAL A 52 6.69 14.20 8.64
CA VAL A 52 7.84 14.80 7.99
C VAL A 52 7.67 14.59 6.49
N ASN A 53 7.61 15.68 5.74
CA ASN A 53 7.47 15.61 4.29
C ASN A 53 8.83 15.43 3.64
N VAL A 54 8.96 14.38 2.85
CA VAL A 54 10.13 14.16 1.99
C VAL A 54 9.62 13.78 0.61
N SER A 55 10.41 14.13 -0.40
CA SER A 55 10.12 13.69 -1.75
C SER A 55 10.34 12.18 -1.84
N SER A 56 9.39 11.50 -2.47
CA SER A 56 9.57 10.07 -2.76
C SER A 56 10.74 9.89 -3.70
N ARG A 57 11.63 8.99 -3.36
CA ARG A 57 12.80 8.65 -4.16
C ARG A 57 12.90 7.15 -4.29
N TYR A 58 13.44 6.73 -5.39
CA TYR A 58 13.78 5.33 -5.57
C TYR A 58 15.18 5.22 -6.16
N GLY A 59 15.83 4.11 -5.85
CA GLY A 59 17.13 3.79 -6.40
C GLY A 59 17.07 2.47 -7.12
N ALA A 60 17.86 2.34 -8.17
CA ALA A 60 17.95 1.10 -8.92
C ALA A 60 19.32 0.47 -8.73
N LEU A 61 19.36 -0.86 -8.72
CA LEU A 61 20.58 -1.63 -8.71
C LEU A 61 20.78 -2.26 -10.07
N ASN A 62 21.98 -2.08 -10.62
CA ASN A 62 22.37 -2.72 -11.86
C ASN A 62 23.41 -3.79 -11.55
N TYR A 63 23.42 -4.86 -12.34
CA TYR A 63 24.41 -5.91 -12.20
C TYR A 63 24.94 -6.27 -13.58
N ARG A 64 26.24 -5.98 -13.79
CA ARG A 64 26.92 -6.18 -15.09
C ARG A 64 26.14 -5.44 -16.19
N ASP A 65 25.73 -6.15 -17.25
CA ASP A 65 24.98 -5.56 -18.36
C ASP A 65 23.48 -5.52 -18.11
N ASN A 66 23.02 -6.08 -16.98
CA ASN A 66 21.61 -6.09 -16.63
C ASN A 66 21.26 -4.84 -15.85
N ARG A 67 20.33 -4.05 -16.38
CA ARG A 67 19.83 -2.86 -15.69
C ARG A 67 18.65 -3.22 -14.80
N MET A 68 18.59 -2.57 -13.65
CA MET A 68 17.48 -2.66 -12.72
C MET A 68 17.21 -4.11 -12.27
N VAL A 69 18.26 -4.78 -11.79
CA VAL A 69 18.09 -6.08 -11.13
C VAL A 69 17.44 -5.93 -9.76
N GLY A 70 17.37 -4.71 -9.24
CA GLY A 70 16.66 -4.39 -8.01
C GLY A 70 16.41 -2.92 -7.91
N PHE A 71 15.45 -2.54 -7.07
CA PHE A 71 15.19 -1.12 -6.79
C PHE A 71 14.71 -0.97 -5.35
N ASN A 72 14.84 0.25 -4.84
CA ASN A 72 14.29 0.63 -3.54
C ASN A 72 13.62 2.00 -3.65
N ASN A 73 12.78 2.30 -2.69
CA ASN A 73 12.16 3.61 -2.58
C ASN A 73 12.29 4.10 -1.15
N ILE A 74 12.09 5.41 -0.96
CA ILE A 74 12.11 6.04 0.35
C ILE A 74 10.68 6.42 0.69
N GLU A 75 10.20 5.90 1.82
CA GLU A 75 8.87 6.21 2.34
C GLU A 75 8.96 6.55 3.81
N LEU A 76 8.07 7.41 4.26
CA LEU A 76 7.88 7.70 5.68
C LEU A 76 6.77 6.83 6.25
N ILE A 77 6.70 6.79 7.59
CA ILE A 77 5.64 6.08 8.28
C ILE A 77 4.29 6.61 7.84
N THR A 78 4.14 7.94 7.81
CA THR A 78 2.92 8.58 7.28
C THR A 78 3.29 9.93 6.67
N ASP A 79 2.50 10.36 5.69
CA ASP A 79 2.62 11.67 5.06
C ASP A 79 1.44 12.59 5.39
N ARG A 80 0.53 12.14 6.29
CA ARG A 80 -0.67 12.90 6.68
C ARG A 80 -0.78 12.99 8.19
N PRO A 81 -1.26 14.12 8.74
CA PRO A 81 -1.55 14.23 10.17
C PRO A 81 -2.58 13.19 10.60
N LEU A 82 -2.51 12.80 11.87
CA LEU A 82 -3.43 11.80 12.41
C LEU A 82 -4.91 12.21 12.19
N ALA A 83 -5.22 13.48 12.36
CA ALA A 83 -6.60 13.98 12.18
C ALA A 83 -7.14 13.72 10.77
N ASP A 84 -6.29 13.78 9.74
CA ASP A 84 -6.71 13.55 8.36
C ASP A 84 -7.01 12.07 8.08
N ASN A 85 -6.58 11.17 8.95
CA ASN A 85 -6.77 9.73 8.80
C ASN A 85 -7.95 9.18 9.61
N LEU A 86 -8.54 9.98 10.46
CA LEU A 86 -9.65 9.56 11.33
C LEU A 86 -11.04 9.79 10.73
#